data_b894136f122b0c29286bf2e123f82ccb
#
_entry.id   b894136f122b0c29286bf2e123f82ccb
#
_cell.length_a   1.000
_cell.length_b   1.000
_cell.length_c   1.000
_cell.angle_alpha   90.00
_cell.angle_beta   90.00
_cell.angle_gamma   90.00
#
_symmetry.space_group_name_H-M   'P 1'
#
loop_
_entity.id
_entity.type
_entity.pdbx_description
1 polymer ?
#
loop_
_entity_poly.entity_id
_entity_poly.type
_entity_poly.pdbx_seq_one_letter_code
_entity_poly.pdbx_strand_id
1 'polypeptide(L)'
;MTHHTEETLVLIKPDGVARNLVGEILARIERKGYVIADLKMLTPTRAMLERHYEEHQGKPFFEPLVAFMASGPVVAARVTGCLLYTSDAADE
;
A
#
# COMPACT_ATOMS: atom_id res chain seq x y z
N MET A 1 -5.05 -2.10 -30.53
CA MET A 1 -4.94 -1.44 -29.24
C MET A 1 -4.34 -2.37 -28.23
N THR A 2 -3.44 -1.87 -27.41
CA THR A 2 -2.73 -2.69 -26.45
C THR A 2 -3.21 -2.36 -25.04
N HIS A 3 -3.52 -3.39 -24.29
CA HIS A 3 -3.87 -3.26 -22.88
C HIS A 3 -2.76 -3.84 -22.04
N HIS A 4 -2.34 -3.07 -21.06
CA HIS A 4 -1.35 -3.54 -20.10
C HIS A 4 -2.03 -3.73 -18.77
N THR A 5 -1.95 -4.95 -18.25
CA THR A 5 -2.43 -5.24 -16.92
C THR A 5 -1.24 -5.29 -15.98
N GLU A 6 -1.30 -4.52 -14.92
CA GLU A 6 -0.23 -4.49 -13.94
C GLU A 6 -0.74 -4.87 -12.58
N GLU A 7 0.19 -5.37 -11.78
CA GLU A 7 -0.07 -5.60 -10.37
C GLU A 7 0.77 -4.65 -9.57
N THR A 8 0.19 -4.15 -8.50
CA THR A 8 0.93 -3.32 -7.56
C THR A 8 0.48 -3.65 -6.15
N LEU A 9 1.35 -3.38 -5.20
CA LEU A 9 1.06 -3.53 -3.80
C LEU A 9 0.69 -2.17 -3.23
N VAL A 10 -0.46 -2.10 -2.59
CA VAL A 10 -0.91 -0.90 -1.91
C VAL A 10 -0.92 -1.18 -0.42
N LEU A 11 -0.31 -0.30 0.35
CA LEU A 11 -0.28 -0.44 1.81
C LEU A 11 -1.06 0.71 2.43
N ILE A 12 -2.01 0.36 3.27
CA ILE A 12 -2.68 1.35 4.11
C ILE A 12 -1.97 1.34 5.44
N LYS A 13 -1.31 2.44 5.75
CA LYS A 13 -0.44 2.55 6.90
C LYS A 13 -1.22 2.56 8.21
N PRO A 14 -0.54 2.34 9.35
CA PRO A 14 -1.26 2.25 10.62
C PRO A 14 -2.13 3.45 10.95
N ASP A 15 -1.71 4.65 10.57
CA ASP A 15 -2.51 5.84 10.84
C ASP A 15 -3.81 5.83 10.04
N GLY A 16 -3.77 5.38 8.78
CA GLY A 16 -4.96 5.26 7.96
C GLY A 16 -5.92 4.22 8.51
N VAL A 17 -5.38 3.11 8.99
CA VAL A 17 -6.20 2.07 9.60
C VAL A 17 -6.85 2.59 10.88
N ALA A 18 -6.06 3.26 11.72
CA ALA A 18 -6.56 3.78 12.98
C ALA A 18 -7.64 4.85 12.79
N ARG A 19 -7.59 5.56 11.67
CA ARG A 19 -8.57 6.60 11.36
C ARG A 19 -9.78 6.05 10.61
N ASN A 20 -9.89 4.75 10.47
CA ASN A 20 -11.01 4.09 9.81
C ASN A 20 -11.15 4.48 8.34
N LEU A 21 -10.01 4.64 7.65
CA LEU A 21 -9.99 5.02 6.26
C LEU A 21 -9.88 3.84 5.29
N VAL A 22 -9.79 2.62 5.82
CA VAL A 22 -9.59 1.43 4.99
C VAL A 22 -10.66 1.31 3.92
N GLY A 23 -11.92 1.37 4.35
CA GLY A 23 -13.03 1.21 3.42
C GLY A 23 -13.07 2.29 2.35
N GLU A 24 -12.79 3.53 2.74
CA GLU A 24 -12.80 4.62 1.78
C GLU A 24 -11.68 4.46 0.75
N ILE A 25 -10.49 4.09 1.20
CA ILE A 25 -9.36 3.92 0.30
C ILE A 25 -9.62 2.78 -0.68
N LEU A 26 -10.13 1.66 -0.19
CA LEU A 26 -10.43 0.53 -1.05
C LEU A 26 -11.55 0.88 -2.04
N ALA A 27 -12.54 1.62 -1.60
CA ALA A 27 -13.61 2.05 -2.49
C ALA A 27 -13.09 2.95 -3.60
N ARG A 28 -12.13 3.83 -3.30
CA ARG A 28 -11.54 4.68 -4.32
C ARG A 28 -10.78 3.86 -5.37
N ILE A 29 -10.06 2.84 -4.92
CA ILE A 29 -9.34 1.95 -5.83
C ILE A 29 -10.32 1.28 -6.80
N GLU A 30 -11.41 0.77 -6.27
CA GLU A 30 -12.40 0.09 -7.11
C GLU A 30 -13.12 1.06 -8.05
N ARG A 31 -13.40 2.28 -7.58
CA ARG A 31 -14.06 3.25 -8.43
C ARG A 31 -13.22 3.67 -9.62
N LYS A 32 -11.89 3.55 -9.50
CA LYS A 32 -11.00 3.84 -10.62
C LYS A 32 -10.91 2.68 -11.61
N GLY A 33 -11.60 1.58 -11.35
CA GLY A 33 -11.62 0.45 -12.25
C GLY A 33 -10.57 -0.61 -11.94
N TYR A 34 -9.84 -0.47 -10.84
CA TYR A 34 -8.88 -1.50 -10.44
C TYR A 34 -9.57 -2.61 -9.68
N VAL A 35 -8.95 -3.77 -9.70
CA VAL A 35 -9.47 -4.94 -9.00
C VAL A 35 -8.57 -5.23 -7.81
N ILE A 36 -9.18 -5.40 -6.64
CA ILE A 36 -8.46 -5.81 -5.45
C ILE A 36 -8.41 -7.33 -5.48
N ALA A 37 -7.24 -7.88 -5.84
CA ALA A 37 -7.09 -9.31 -6.05
C ALA A 37 -6.78 -10.05 -4.76
N ASP A 38 -6.10 -9.40 -3.83
CA ASP A 38 -5.80 -9.95 -2.51
C ASP A 38 -5.85 -8.85 -1.49
N LEU A 39 -6.21 -9.21 -0.28
CA LEU A 39 -6.37 -8.24 0.78
C LEU A 39 -6.00 -8.91 2.10
N LYS A 40 -5.14 -8.24 2.88
CA LYS A 40 -4.69 -8.81 4.13
C LYS A 40 -4.43 -7.70 5.14
N MET A 41 -4.92 -7.90 6.35
CA MET A 41 -4.59 -7.02 7.46
C MET A 41 -3.60 -7.74 8.38
N LEU A 42 -2.53 -7.07 8.73
CA LEU A 42 -1.50 -7.66 9.60
C LEU A 42 -0.78 -6.54 10.34
N THR A 43 -0.19 -6.91 11.48
CA THR A 43 0.72 -6.02 12.19
C THR A 43 2.13 -6.48 11.85
N PRO A 44 2.90 -5.68 11.10
CA PRO A 44 4.22 -6.12 10.68
C PRO A 44 5.16 -6.26 11.88
N THR A 45 6.04 -7.24 11.81
CA THR A 45 7.10 -7.35 12.80
C THR A 45 8.27 -6.46 12.37
N ARG A 46 9.13 -6.13 13.33
CA ARG A 46 10.33 -5.37 13.01
C ARG A 46 11.19 -6.09 11.96
N ALA A 47 11.29 -7.40 12.07
CA ALA A 47 12.08 -8.17 11.11
C ALA A 47 11.55 -8.05 9.69
N MET A 48 10.23 -8.08 9.53
CA MET A 48 9.62 -7.91 8.22
C MET A 48 9.91 -6.52 7.65
N LEU A 49 9.83 -5.51 8.51
CA LEU A 49 10.05 -4.14 8.08
C LEU A 49 11.50 -3.87 7.74
N GLU A 50 12.42 -4.44 8.52
CA GLU A 50 13.84 -4.29 8.23
C GLU A 50 14.18 -4.90 6.88
N ARG A 51 13.59 -6.03 6.55
CA ARG A 51 13.78 -6.64 5.25
C ARG A 51 13.18 -5.80 4.13
N HIS A 52 11.99 -5.30 4.35
CA HIS A 52 11.27 -4.53 3.33
C HIS A 52 11.97 -3.22 3.01
N TYR A 53 12.57 -2.59 4.02
CA TYR A 53 13.24 -1.30 3.87
C TYR A 53 14.75 -1.40 3.99
N GLU A 54 15.33 -2.55 3.68
CA GLU A 54 16.76 -2.78 3.94
C GLU A 54 17.65 -1.80 3.22
N GLU A 55 17.26 -1.31 2.06
CA GLU A 55 18.07 -0.34 1.32
C GLU A 55 18.10 1.02 2.01
N HIS A 56 17.26 1.23 3.01
CA HIS A 56 17.25 2.48 3.76
C HIS A 56 17.92 2.36 5.11
N GLN A 57 18.46 1.20 5.43
CA GLN A 57 19.16 1.01 6.70
C GLN A 57 20.35 1.98 6.80
N GLY A 58 20.56 2.52 7.98
CA GLY A 58 21.61 3.48 8.20
C GLY A 58 21.23 4.92 7.91
N LYS A 59 20.07 5.15 7.33
CA LYS A 59 19.61 6.52 7.09
C LYS A 59 18.88 7.06 8.31
N PRO A 60 18.89 8.38 8.52
CA PRO A 60 18.28 8.96 9.73
C PRO A 60 16.81 8.65 9.90
N PHE A 61 16.07 8.48 8.79
CA PHE A 61 14.64 8.24 8.86
C PHE A 61 14.28 6.76 9.07
N PHE A 62 15.28 5.85 9.05
CA PHE A 62 15.00 4.42 9.08
C PHE A 62 14.30 3.99 10.37
N GLU A 63 14.85 4.36 11.53
CA GLU A 63 14.25 3.94 12.79
C GLU A 63 12.86 4.52 13.01
N PRO A 64 12.63 5.82 12.76
CA PRO A 64 11.27 6.34 12.88
C PRO A 64 10.28 5.67 11.93
N LEU A 65 10.72 5.33 10.72
CA LEU A 65 9.86 4.66 9.75
C LEU A 65 9.46 3.28 10.25
N VAL A 66 10.44 2.49 10.71
CA VAL A 66 10.17 1.15 11.21
C VAL A 66 9.24 1.22 12.42
N ALA A 67 9.50 2.14 13.34
CA ALA A 67 8.67 2.29 14.53
C ALA A 67 7.23 2.66 14.14
N PHE A 68 7.07 3.58 13.20
CA PHE A 68 5.75 3.97 12.74
C PHE A 68 5.00 2.80 12.12
N MET A 69 5.66 2.07 11.21
CA MET A 69 5.01 0.97 10.51
C MET A 69 4.71 -0.22 11.40
N ALA A 70 5.41 -0.35 12.53
CA ALA A 70 5.16 -1.41 13.50
C ALA A 70 4.18 -0.99 14.59
N SER A 71 3.67 0.24 14.56
CA SER A 71 2.85 0.79 15.64
C SER A 71 1.43 0.23 15.67
N GLY A 72 0.99 -0.43 14.61
CA GLY A 72 -0.35 -0.98 14.55
C GLY A 72 -0.56 -1.75 13.28
N PRO A 73 -1.79 -2.24 13.06
CA PRO A 73 -2.06 -3.02 11.86
C PRO A 73 -2.01 -2.17 10.60
N VAL A 74 -1.58 -2.81 9.52
CA VAL A 74 -1.62 -2.24 8.17
C VAL A 74 -2.50 -3.12 7.31
N VAL A 75 -3.00 -2.57 6.22
CA VAL A 75 -3.72 -3.37 5.23
C VAL A 75 -2.88 -3.40 3.97
N ALA A 76 -2.61 -4.61 3.50
CA ALA A 76 -1.86 -4.81 2.27
C ALA A 76 -2.84 -5.32 1.21
N ALA A 77 -2.86 -4.69 0.07
CA ALA A 77 -3.74 -5.07 -1.03
C ALA A 77 -2.93 -5.27 -2.29
N ARG A 78 -3.14 -6.41 -2.94
CA ARG A 78 -2.59 -6.62 -4.27
C ARG A 78 -3.65 -6.17 -5.25
N VAL A 79 -3.32 -5.16 -6.03
CA VAL A 79 -4.25 -4.49 -6.90
C VAL A 79 -3.84 -4.73 -8.35
N THR A 80 -4.79 -5.11 -9.19
CA THR A 80 -4.54 -5.30 -10.60
C THR A 80 -5.39 -4.33 -11.39
N GLY A 81 -4.89 -3.96 -12.57
CA GLY A 81 -5.64 -3.04 -13.41
C GLY A 81 -4.97 -2.80 -14.72
N CYS A 82 -5.67 -2.06 -15.55
CA CYS A 82 -5.19 -1.71 -16.87
C CYS A 82 -4.49 -0.35 -16.82
N LEU A 83 -3.31 -0.25 -17.40
CA LEU A 83 -2.53 0.98 -17.41
C LEU A 83 -3.02 1.99 -18.43
N LEU A 84 -4.10 1.70 -19.11
CA LEU A 84 -4.59 2.57 -20.16
C LEU A 84 -4.88 3.98 -19.70
N TYR A 85 -5.17 4.16 -18.42
CA TYR A 85 -5.59 5.44 -17.86
C TYR A 85 -4.65 5.95 -16.81
N THR A 86 -3.36 5.70 -16.98
CA THR A 86 -2.39 6.11 -15.97
C THR A 86 -2.38 7.61 -15.73
N SER A 87 -2.59 8.39 -16.76
CA SER A 87 -2.60 9.84 -16.61
C SER A 87 -3.72 10.30 -15.67
N ASP A 88 -4.85 9.64 -15.71
CA ASP A 88 -5.94 9.99 -14.82
C ASP A 88 -5.64 9.62 -13.38
N ALA A 89 -4.96 8.52 -13.20
CA ALA A 89 -4.59 8.10 -11.85
C ALA A 89 -3.63 9.07 -11.20
N ALA A 90 -2.80 9.71 -11.99
CA ALA A 90 -1.81 10.65 -11.47
C ALA A 90 -2.43 11.88 -10.82
N ASP A 91 -3.66 12.16 -11.12
CA ASP A 91 -4.33 13.33 -10.57
C ASP A 91 -4.73 13.13 -9.10
N GLU A 92 -4.62 11.95 -8.61
CA GLU A 92 -5.02 11.66 -7.26
C GLU A 92 -3.89 11.87 -6.29
#